data_72ab69e5f2612407a172577659387d7b
#
_entry.id   72ab69e5f2612407a172577659387d7b
#
_cell.length_a   1.000
_cell.length_b   1.000
_cell.length_c   1.000
_cell.angle_alpha   90.00
_cell.angle_beta   90.00
_cell.angle_gamma   90.00
#
_symmetry.space_group_name_H-M   'P 1'
#
loop_
_entity.id
_entity.type
_entity.pdbx_description
1 polymer ?
#
loop_
_entity_poly.entity_id
_entity_poly.type
_entity_poly.pdbx_seq_one_letter_code
_entity_poly.pdbx_strand_id
1 'polypeptide(L)'
;KLLVDSTWRLDPLNQQQSMGGYGANSEIWMPHYSPPEEIEYRSNISHGIVDTLSFKSRLLGRTHPVFVYTPPGYKRSRKRYPCIYVTDGGEYISLALMLNVLDNLIADKRIQPIVGIFIDPRTDVRDSQTSKRMFDYSMSDTFVNALLKELRPRLMKKYKLTTSPEETAIMGASLGGLISTYAAHQHPEVFGLCAAQSPAYWWKDA
;
A
#
# COMPACT_ATOMS: atom_id res chain seq x y z
N LYS A 1 -2.95 15.97 16.56
CA LYS A 1 -3.64 17.28 16.46
C LYS A 1 -4.52 17.50 17.68
N LEU A 2 -4.69 18.75 18.08
CA LEU A 2 -5.63 19.18 19.11
C LEU A 2 -6.90 19.69 18.43
N LEU A 3 -8.06 19.44 19.04
CA LEU A 3 -9.31 20.07 18.62
C LEU A 3 -9.60 21.25 19.55
N VAL A 4 -9.47 22.46 19.03
CA VAL A 4 -9.71 23.71 19.78
C VAL A 4 -10.76 24.52 19.03
N ASP A 5 -11.88 24.83 19.69
CA ASP A 5 -13.00 25.56 19.09
C ASP A 5 -13.43 24.99 17.72
N SER A 6 -13.64 23.65 17.69
CA SER A 6 -13.99 22.88 16.48
C SER A 6 -12.95 22.95 15.34
N THR A 7 -11.74 23.45 15.61
CA THR A 7 -10.66 23.54 14.62
C THR A 7 -9.50 22.63 15.01
N TRP A 8 -9.04 21.81 14.04
CA TRP A 8 -7.86 20.97 14.23
C TRP A 8 -6.59 21.81 14.15
N ARG A 9 -5.77 21.75 15.21
CA ARG A 9 -4.49 22.47 15.30
C ARG A 9 -3.38 21.55 15.74
N LEU A 10 -2.15 21.87 15.32
CA LEU A 10 -0.95 21.29 15.93
C LEU A 10 -0.75 21.90 17.31
N ASP A 11 -0.10 21.18 18.21
CA ASP A 11 0.31 21.69 19.50
C ASP A 11 1.38 22.77 19.30
N PRO A 12 1.12 24.06 19.65
CA PRO A 12 2.09 25.14 19.43
C PRO A 12 3.34 25.03 20.32
N LEU A 13 3.27 24.24 21.40
CA LEU A 13 4.39 24.03 22.32
C LEU A 13 5.23 22.80 21.95
N ASN A 14 4.77 21.98 21.00
CA ASN A 14 5.48 20.78 20.56
C ASN A 14 6.03 20.95 19.15
N GLN A 15 7.36 21.03 19.05
CA GLN A 15 8.05 21.18 17.77
C GLN A 15 8.17 19.83 17.00
N GLN A 16 7.96 18.69 17.67
CA GLN A 16 8.01 17.40 17.02
C GLN A 16 6.73 17.15 16.23
N GLN A 17 6.89 16.87 14.95
CA GLN A 17 5.78 16.63 14.03
C GLN A 17 6.09 15.44 13.13
N SER A 18 5.06 14.66 12.84
CA SER A 18 5.09 13.62 11.81
C SER A 18 4.04 13.89 10.74
N MET A 19 4.37 13.59 9.50
CA MET A 19 3.41 13.66 8.38
C MET A 19 2.49 12.44 8.42
N GLY A 20 1.21 12.68 8.21
CA GLY A 20 0.21 11.65 8.02
C GLY A 20 -0.60 11.90 6.74
N GLY A 21 -1.48 10.99 6.34
CA GLY A 21 -2.31 11.11 5.14
C GLY A 21 -3.24 12.34 5.14
N TYR A 22 -3.47 12.96 6.31
CA TYR A 22 -4.27 14.19 6.48
C TYR A 22 -3.41 15.35 6.99
N GLY A 23 -2.15 15.44 6.55
CA GLY A 23 -1.20 16.47 6.93
C GLY A 23 -0.50 16.19 8.27
N ALA A 24 0.31 17.15 8.72
CA ALA A 24 1.15 17.02 9.91
C ALA A 24 0.36 16.77 11.20
N ASN A 25 0.93 16.00 12.10
CA ASN A 25 0.47 15.78 13.47
C ASN A 25 1.58 16.14 14.45
N SER A 26 1.22 16.68 15.62
CA SER A 26 2.18 16.76 16.73
C SER A 26 2.46 15.35 17.23
N GLU A 27 3.73 15.04 17.47
CA GLU A 27 4.19 13.71 17.84
C GLU A 27 4.85 13.74 19.22
N ILE A 28 4.63 12.72 20.02
CA ILE A 28 5.27 12.54 21.32
C ILE A 28 6.00 11.22 21.30
N TRP A 29 7.31 11.28 21.47
CA TRP A 29 8.14 10.10 21.62
C TRP A 29 8.27 9.74 23.09
N MET A 30 7.88 8.54 23.43
CA MET A 30 8.10 8.01 24.78
C MET A 30 9.59 7.75 25.02
N PRO A 31 10.09 7.86 26.29
CA PRO A 31 11.53 7.80 26.58
C PRO A 31 12.27 6.58 26.05
N HIS A 32 11.61 5.45 25.87
CA HIS A 32 12.19 4.19 25.38
C HIS A 32 11.71 3.81 23.98
N TYR A 33 11.06 4.73 23.25
CA TYR A 33 10.67 4.48 21.87
C TYR A 33 11.87 4.64 20.94
N SER A 34 12.09 3.65 20.10
CA SER A 34 12.96 3.74 18.93
C SER A 34 12.17 3.33 17.69
N PRO A 35 12.33 4.03 16.56
CA PRO A 35 11.73 3.59 15.30
C PRO A 35 12.19 2.17 14.95
N PRO A 36 11.36 1.39 14.22
CA PRO A 36 11.78 0.09 13.71
C PRO A 36 12.98 0.22 12.78
N GLU A 37 13.99 -0.62 12.94
CA GLU A 37 15.20 -0.59 12.09
C GLU A 37 14.88 -0.89 10.61
N GLU A 38 13.80 -1.61 10.37
CA GLU A 38 13.35 -1.96 9.02
C GLU A 38 13.00 -0.75 8.15
N ILE A 39 12.65 0.40 8.72
CA ILE A 39 12.35 1.61 7.95
C ILE A 39 13.60 2.38 7.52
N GLU A 40 14.75 2.09 8.12
CA GLU A 40 16.00 2.80 7.85
C GLU A 40 16.54 2.47 6.45
N TYR A 41 17.03 3.50 5.74
CA TYR A 41 17.72 3.28 4.47
C TYR A 41 19.12 2.71 4.71
N ARG A 42 19.40 1.54 4.18
CA ARG A 42 20.68 0.83 4.35
C ARG A 42 21.48 0.83 3.04
N SER A 43 22.46 1.72 2.91
CA SER A 43 23.27 1.86 1.69
C SER A 43 24.16 0.64 1.35
N ASN A 44 24.36 -0.27 2.30
CA ASN A 44 25.22 -1.46 2.17
C ASN A 44 24.47 -2.71 1.67
N ILE A 45 23.19 -2.60 1.31
CA ILE A 45 22.40 -3.69 0.73
C ILE A 45 22.00 -3.40 -0.71
N SER A 46 21.55 -4.44 -1.43
CA SER A 46 20.94 -4.24 -2.76
C SER A 46 19.48 -3.81 -2.61
N HIS A 47 19.08 -2.82 -3.41
CA HIS A 47 17.72 -2.30 -3.41
C HIS A 47 16.90 -2.82 -4.59
N GLY A 48 15.59 -2.92 -4.39
CA GLY A 48 14.63 -3.17 -5.45
C GLY A 48 14.47 -1.97 -6.39
N ILE A 49 13.72 -2.17 -7.46
CA ILE A 49 13.42 -1.13 -8.45
C ILE A 49 11.92 -0.88 -8.46
N VAL A 50 11.53 0.40 -8.45
CA VAL A 50 10.14 0.82 -8.57
C VAL A 50 9.84 1.29 -9.98
N ASP A 51 8.84 0.70 -10.60
CA ASP A 51 8.30 1.06 -11.91
C ASP A 51 6.97 1.79 -11.68
N THR A 52 6.72 2.90 -12.38
CA THR A 52 5.45 3.61 -12.30
C THR A 52 4.60 3.28 -13.52
N LEU A 53 3.38 2.81 -13.28
CA LEU A 53 2.41 2.50 -14.32
C LEU A 53 1.23 3.48 -14.25
N SER A 54 0.81 3.94 -15.41
CA SER A 54 -0.46 4.62 -15.57
C SER A 54 -1.54 3.56 -15.85
N PHE A 55 -2.36 3.26 -14.84
CA PHE A 55 -3.44 2.29 -14.95
C PHE A 55 -4.73 2.98 -15.37
N LYS A 56 -5.01 2.99 -16.66
CA LYS A 56 -6.30 3.43 -17.20
C LYS A 56 -7.30 2.29 -17.05
N SER A 57 -8.27 2.47 -16.14
CA SER A 57 -9.37 1.54 -15.90
C SER A 57 -10.64 2.02 -16.64
N ARG A 58 -11.27 1.10 -17.38
CA ARG A 58 -12.58 1.35 -18.00
C ARG A 58 -13.70 1.22 -16.97
N LEU A 59 -13.57 0.25 -16.05
CA LEU A 59 -14.56 0.03 -15.00
C LEU A 59 -14.64 1.22 -14.03
N LEU A 60 -13.50 1.81 -13.69
CA LEU A 60 -13.45 2.98 -12.80
C LEU A 60 -13.63 4.31 -13.56
N GLY A 61 -13.57 4.31 -14.90
CA GLY A 61 -13.69 5.50 -15.73
C GLY A 61 -12.55 6.52 -15.57
N ARG A 62 -11.40 6.11 -15.04
CA ARG A 62 -10.28 7.00 -14.70
C ARG A 62 -8.94 6.30 -14.75
N THR A 63 -7.88 7.08 -14.61
CA THR A 63 -6.49 6.60 -14.56
C THR A 63 -5.96 6.73 -13.14
N HIS A 64 -5.29 5.67 -12.66
CA HIS A 64 -4.60 5.64 -11.38
C HIS A 64 -3.11 5.40 -11.57
N PRO A 65 -2.25 6.02 -10.76
CA PRO A 65 -0.86 5.60 -10.64
C PRO A 65 -0.79 4.27 -9.87
N VAL A 66 0.03 3.37 -10.39
CA VAL A 66 0.37 2.11 -9.73
C VAL A 66 1.88 1.99 -9.73
N PHE A 67 2.46 1.84 -8.55
CA PHE A 67 3.90 1.65 -8.40
C PHE A 67 4.19 0.16 -8.21
N VAL A 68 5.10 -0.38 -8.99
CA VAL A 68 5.47 -1.79 -8.91
C VAL A 68 6.91 -1.92 -8.47
N TYR A 69 7.10 -2.34 -7.22
CA TYR A 69 8.40 -2.71 -6.69
C TYR A 69 8.77 -4.10 -7.15
N THR A 70 9.97 -4.26 -7.69
CA THR A 70 10.58 -5.53 -8.02
C THR A 70 11.83 -5.74 -7.17
N PRO A 71 12.02 -6.91 -6.51
CA PRO A 71 13.09 -7.12 -5.55
C PRO A 71 14.46 -7.18 -6.21
N PRO A 72 15.56 -7.04 -5.44
CA PRO A 72 16.90 -7.24 -5.93
C PRO A 72 17.07 -8.58 -6.67
N GLY A 73 17.75 -8.55 -7.81
CA GLY A 73 17.97 -9.74 -8.63
C GLY A 73 16.79 -10.17 -9.53
N TYR A 74 15.67 -9.47 -9.49
CA TYR A 74 14.45 -9.79 -10.25
C TYR A 74 14.69 -10.08 -11.73
N LYS A 75 15.45 -9.25 -12.45
CA LYS A 75 15.70 -9.41 -13.90
C LYS A 75 16.39 -10.72 -14.24
N ARG A 76 17.25 -11.21 -13.37
CA ARG A 76 18.05 -12.44 -13.56
C ARG A 76 17.26 -13.73 -13.29
N SER A 77 16.18 -13.66 -12.52
CA SER A 77 15.36 -14.81 -12.18
C SER A 77 14.42 -15.20 -13.33
N ARG A 78 14.21 -16.49 -13.52
CA ARG A 78 13.15 -17.04 -14.38
C ARG A 78 11.91 -17.45 -13.59
N LYS A 79 11.97 -17.46 -12.25
CA LYS A 79 10.88 -17.84 -11.36
C LYS A 79 9.80 -16.75 -11.31
N ARG A 80 8.58 -17.14 -11.04
CA ARG A 80 7.52 -16.21 -10.62
C ARG A 80 7.73 -15.86 -9.16
N TYR A 81 7.30 -14.68 -8.78
CA TYR A 81 7.47 -14.14 -7.44
C TYR A 81 6.11 -14.07 -6.73
N PRO A 82 6.06 -14.37 -5.44
CA PRO A 82 4.94 -13.94 -4.59
C PRO A 82 4.70 -12.44 -4.76
N CYS A 83 3.46 -12.03 -4.55
CA CYS A 83 3.14 -10.61 -4.70
C CYS A 83 2.17 -10.11 -3.64
N ILE A 84 2.29 -8.83 -3.34
CA ILE A 84 1.39 -8.14 -2.43
C ILE A 84 0.79 -6.91 -3.11
N TYR A 85 -0.53 -6.82 -3.10
CA TYR A 85 -1.29 -5.65 -3.52
C TYR A 85 -1.52 -4.76 -2.32
N VAL A 86 -1.12 -3.50 -2.43
CA VAL A 86 -1.15 -2.53 -1.32
C VAL A 86 -2.06 -1.38 -1.71
N THR A 87 -3.16 -1.21 -0.99
CA THR A 87 -4.03 -0.04 -1.10
C THR A 87 -3.37 1.17 -0.43
N ASP A 88 -3.77 2.39 -0.79
CA ASP A 88 -3.09 3.63 -0.35
C ASP A 88 -1.59 3.61 -0.67
N GLY A 89 -1.22 3.07 -1.84
CA GLY A 89 0.15 2.70 -2.17
C GLY A 89 1.16 3.84 -2.08
N GLY A 90 0.78 5.06 -2.45
CA GLY A 90 1.66 6.23 -2.31
C GLY A 90 1.98 6.57 -0.86
N GLU A 91 1.02 6.42 0.06
CA GLU A 91 1.25 6.63 1.49
C GLU A 91 2.10 5.52 2.11
N TYR A 92 1.88 4.26 1.73
CA TYR A 92 2.76 3.18 2.16
C TYR A 92 4.21 3.38 1.71
N ILE A 93 4.43 3.92 0.52
CA ILE A 93 5.78 4.24 0.03
C ILE A 93 6.38 5.42 0.80
N SER A 94 5.63 6.52 0.94
CA SER A 94 6.18 7.78 1.45
C SER A 94 6.14 7.94 2.96
N LEU A 95 5.10 7.41 3.64
CA LEU A 95 4.90 7.57 5.07
C LEU A 95 5.32 6.32 5.86
N ALA A 96 5.00 5.13 5.36
CA ALA A 96 5.40 3.88 6.00
C ALA A 96 6.80 3.38 5.54
N LEU A 97 7.45 4.08 4.60
CA LEU A 97 8.77 3.73 4.07
C LEU A 97 8.87 2.26 3.61
N MET A 98 7.76 1.75 3.05
CA MET A 98 7.63 0.31 2.79
C MET A 98 8.65 -0.24 1.80
N LEU A 99 9.25 0.60 0.95
CA LEU A 99 10.34 0.16 0.06
C LEU A 99 11.59 -0.23 0.88
N ASN A 100 11.96 0.58 1.90
CA ASN A 100 13.05 0.25 2.80
C ASN A 100 12.76 -1.02 3.59
N VAL A 101 11.50 -1.13 4.09
CA VAL A 101 11.06 -2.34 4.82
C VAL A 101 11.23 -3.60 3.96
N LEU A 102 10.78 -3.56 2.70
CA LEU A 102 10.92 -4.70 1.79
C LEU A 102 12.40 -5.03 1.52
N ASP A 103 13.21 -4.03 1.21
CA ASP A 103 14.64 -4.22 0.94
C ASP A 103 15.38 -4.81 2.14
N ASN A 104 15.14 -4.27 3.34
CA ASN A 104 15.78 -4.72 4.58
C ASN A 104 15.37 -6.15 4.94
N LEU A 105 14.06 -6.45 4.92
CA LEU A 105 13.56 -7.78 5.24
C LEU A 105 14.04 -8.86 4.25
N ILE A 106 14.16 -8.51 2.96
CA ILE A 106 14.69 -9.41 1.93
C ILE A 106 16.18 -9.61 2.13
N ALA A 107 16.96 -8.54 2.39
CA ALA A 107 18.39 -8.62 2.63
C ALA A 107 18.72 -9.48 3.86
N ASP A 108 17.95 -9.33 4.93
CA ASP A 108 18.08 -10.08 6.18
C ASP A 108 17.48 -11.51 6.09
N LYS A 109 16.94 -11.90 4.92
CA LYS A 109 16.29 -13.20 4.68
C LYS A 109 15.12 -13.50 5.64
N ARG A 110 14.48 -12.47 6.17
CA ARG A 110 13.29 -12.58 7.01
C ARG A 110 12.04 -12.82 6.18
N ILE A 111 12.05 -12.38 4.93
CA ILE A 111 11.05 -12.72 3.92
C ILE A 111 11.75 -13.17 2.62
N GLN A 112 11.04 -13.96 1.83
CA GLN A 112 11.49 -14.25 0.47
C GLN A 112 11.31 -13.02 -0.43
N PRO A 113 12.08 -12.90 -1.54
CA PRO A 113 11.87 -11.83 -2.51
C PRO A 113 10.44 -11.81 -3.04
N ILE A 114 9.75 -10.67 -2.93
CA ILE A 114 8.37 -10.47 -3.38
C ILE A 114 8.24 -9.27 -4.30
N VAL A 115 7.18 -9.23 -5.10
CA VAL A 115 6.79 -8.06 -5.90
C VAL A 115 5.73 -7.28 -5.15
N GLY A 116 5.96 -5.98 -4.92
CA GLY A 116 4.98 -5.05 -4.33
C GLY A 116 4.20 -4.31 -5.40
N ILE A 117 2.88 -4.27 -5.30
CA ILE A 117 1.97 -3.58 -6.23
C ILE A 117 1.22 -2.53 -5.42
N PHE A 118 1.67 -1.30 -5.48
CA PHE A 118 1.17 -0.17 -4.69
C PHE A 118 0.16 0.63 -5.51
N ILE A 119 -1.09 0.57 -5.12
CA ILE A 119 -2.22 1.20 -5.83
C ILE A 119 -2.60 2.47 -5.10
N ASP A 120 -2.48 3.62 -5.78
CA ASP A 120 -2.86 4.90 -5.20
C ASP A 120 -4.31 5.24 -5.59
N PRO A 121 -5.16 5.64 -4.64
CA PRO A 121 -6.54 6.01 -4.92
C PRO A 121 -6.68 7.39 -5.56
N ARG A 122 -5.60 8.18 -5.58
CA ARG A 122 -5.57 9.50 -6.23
C ARG A 122 -5.30 9.36 -7.73
N THR A 123 -5.87 10.24 -8.52
CA THR A 123 -5.55 10.32 -9.96
C THR A 123 -4.30 11.18 -10.21
N ASP A 124 -3.98 12.10 -9.29
CA ASP A 124 -2.67 12.75 -9.15
C ASP A 124 -2.18 12.59 -7.72
N VAL A 125 -1.07 11.90 -7.52
CA VAL A 125 -0.47 11.65 -6.19
C VAL A 125 -0.07 12.91 -5.43
N ARG A 126 0.12 14.03 -6.15
CA ARG A 126 0.48 15.34 -5.58
C ARG A 126 -0.73 16.11 -5.06
N ASP A 127 -1.94 15.70 -5.44
CA ASP A 127 -3.19 16.37 -5.08
C ASP A 127 -4.14 15.41 -4.38
N SER A 128 -4.28 15.59 -3.06
CA SER A 128 -5.16 14.79 -2.22
C SER A 128 -6.65 14.94 -2.59
N GLN A 129 -7.04 16.06 -3.23
CA GLN A 129 -8.41 16.31 -3.66
C GLN A 129 -8.83 15.37 -4.82
N THR A 130 -7.86 14.79 -5.52
CA THR A 130 -8.12 13.81 -6.59
C THR A 130 -8.39 12.40 -6.06
N SER A 131 -8.37 12.19 -4.74
CA SER A 131 -8.58 10.90 -4.11
C SER A 131 -10.00 10.39 -4.33
N LYS A 132 -10.09 9.13 -4.75
CA LYS A 132 -11.34 8.38 -4.90
C LYS A 132 -11.49 7.30 -3.82
N ARG A 133 -10.66 7.39 -2.78
CA ARG A 133 -10.56 6.42 -1.70
C ARG A 133 -11.90 6.02 -1.09
N MET A 134 -12.77 7.01 -0.83
CA MET A 134 -14.08 6.77 -0.24
C MET A 134 -15.00 5.92 -1.14
N PHE A 135 -14.90 6.07 -2.46
CA PHE A 135 -15.68 5.28 -3.43
C PHE A 135 -15.06 3.90 -3.67
N ASP A 136 -13.73 3.85 -3.76
CA ASP A 136 -13.01 2.63 -4.13
C ASP A 136 -12.94 1.64 -2.98
N TYR A 137 -12.80 2.14 -1.73
CA TYR A 137 -12.48 1.29 -0.59
C TYR A 137 -13.67 0.97 0.32
N SER A 138 -14.86 1.48 0.01
CA SER A 138 -16.09 1.18 0.76
C SER A 138 -16.79 -0.08 0.21
N MET A 139 -16.09 -1.22 0.21
CA MET A 139 -16.59 -2.52 -0.30
C MET A 139 -17.08 -2.45 -1.76
N SER A 140 -16.29 -1.79 -2.61
CA SER A 140 -16.65 -1.54 -4.01
C SER A 140 -16.32 -2.73 -4.91
N ASP A 141 -17.35 -3.45 -5.37
CA ASP A 141 -17.22 -4.48 -6.41
C ASP A 141 -16.56 -3.94 -7.68
N THR A 142 -16.86 -2.69 -8.03
CA THR A 142 -16.28 -2.05 -9.22
C THR A 142 -14.78 -1.93 -9.09
N PHE A 143 -14.28 -1.55 -7.91
CA PHE A 143 -12.85 -1.46 -7.64
C PHE A 143 -12.19 -2.84 -7.67
N VAL A 144 -12.76 -3.83 -6.96
CA VAL A 144 -12.24 -5.20 -6.95
C VAL A 144 -12.23 -5.80 -8.36
N ASN A 145 -13.31 -5.63 -9.12
CA ASN A 145 -13.37 -6.08 -10.52
C ASN A 145 -12.31 -5.38 -11.40
N ALA A 146 -12.05 -4.08 -11.20
CA ALA A 146 -11.01 -3.37 -11.92
C ALA A 146 -9.62 -3.96 -11.60
N LEU A 147 -9.35 -4.29 -10.33
CA LEU A 147 -8.11 -4.96 -9.95
C LEU A 147 -7.96 -6.32 -10.63
N LEU A 148 -9.01 -7.14 -10.60
CA LEU A 148 -8.94 -8.53 -11.06
C LEU A 148 -9.01 -8.66 -12.59
N LYS A 149 -9.90 -7.91 -13.22
CA LYS A 149 -10.20 -8.06 -14.66
C LYS A 149 -9.37 -7.14 -15.56
N GLU A 150 -8.81 -6.05 -15.02
CA GLU A 150 -8.05 -5.08 -15.81
C GLU A 150 -6.59 -4.95 -15.36
N LEU A 151 -6.33 -4.67 -14.05
CA LEU A 151 -4.97 -4.44 -13.57
C LEU A 151 -4.15 -5.73 -13.52
N ARG A 152 -4.64 -6.76 -12.83
CA ARG A 152 -3.93 -8.03 -12.64
C ARG A 152 -3.51 -8.69 -13.96
N PRO A 153 -4.35 -8.83 -14.98
CA PRO A 153 -3.93 -9.40 -16.27
C PRO A 153 -2.84 -8.58 -16.96
N ARG A 154 -2.91 -7.23 -16.84
CA ARG A 154 -1.87 -6.34 -17.38
C ARG A 154 -0.54 -6.51 -16.64
N LEU A 155 -0.58 -6.63 -15.31
CA LEU A 155 0.62 -6.88 -14.50
C LEU A 155 1.23 -8.24 -14.80
N MET A 156 0.43 -9.29 -14.92
CA MET A 156 0.92 -10.65 -15.23
C MET A 156 1.57 -10.78 -16.61
N LYS A 157 1.21 -9.91 -17.56
CA LYS A 157 1.88 -9.84 -18.87
C LYS A 157 3.24 -9.15 -18.77
N LYS A 158 3.41 -8.20 -17.85
CA LYS A 158 4.63 -7.38 -17.72
C LYS A 158 5.60 -7.93 -16.67
N TYR A 159 5.08 -8.52 -15.60
CA TYR A 159 5.86 -8.97 -14.44
C TYR A 159 5.69 -10.47 -14.18
N LYS A 160 6.71 -11.06 -13.56
CA LYS A 160 6.76 -12.48 -13.19
C LYS A 160 6.01 -12.73 -11.88
N LEU A 161 4.70 -12.52 -11.87
CA LEU A 161 3.87 -12.72 -10.69
C LEU A 161 3.42 -14.17 -10.57
N THR A 162 3.30 -14.66 -9.34
CA THR A 162 2.68 -15.96 -9.05
C THR A 162 1.23 -16.02 -9.51
N THR A 163 0.72 -17.23 -9.70
CA THR A 163 -0.70 -17.50 -9.89
C THR A 163 -1.33 -18.17 -8.67
N SER A 164 -0.48 -18.55 -7.67
CA SER A 164 -0.92 -19.20 -6.45
C SER A 164 -1.59 -18.20 -5.51
N PRO A 165 -2.81 -18.47 -5.00
CA PRO A 165 -3.45 -17.64 -3.98
C PRO A 165 -2.63 -17.57 -2.69
N GLU A 166 -2.00 -18.67 -2.28
CA GLU A 166 -1.19 -18.76 -1.05
C GLU A 166 0.07 -17.88 -1.09
N GLU A 167 0.43 -17.39 -2.27
CA GLU A 167 1.55 -16.47 -2.50
C GLU A 167 1.10 -15.08 -2.96
N THR A 168 -0.22 -14.82 -2.97
CA THR A 168 -0.81 -13.53 -3.38
C THR A 168 -1.50 -12.90 -2.20
N ALA A 169 -0.95 -11.78 -1.74
CA ALA A 169 -1.50 -11.01 -0.64
C ALA A 169 -2.19 -9.72 -1.11
N ILE A 170 -3.18 -9.26 -0.33
CA ILE A 170 -3.71 -7.90 -0.41
C ILE A 170 -3.66 -7.27 0.97
N MET A 171 -3.27 -5.99 1.06
CA MET A 171 -3.18 -5.29 2.34
C MET A 171 -3.60 -3.83 2.25
N GLY A 172 -3.95 -3.29 3.42
CA GLY A 172 -4.23 -1.88 3.59
C GLY A 172 -4.63 -1.50 4.99
N ALA A 173 -4.75 -0.21 5.25
CA ALA A 173 -5.14 0.35 6.54
C ALA A 173 -6.50 1.04 6.49
N SER A 174 -7.25 1.00 7.60
CA SER A 174 -8.54 1.67 7.72
C SER A 174 -9.53 1.22 6.61
N LEU A 175 -10.06 2.11 5.77
CA LEU A 175 -10.83 1.73 4.58
C LEU A 175 -10.03 0.88 3.59
N GLY A 176 -8.71 1.09 3.48
CA GLY A 176 -7.82 0.22 2.71
C GLY A 176 -7.78 -1.21 3.27
N GLY A 177 -7.84 -1.36 4.60
CA GLY A 177 -8.01 -2.66 5.26
C GLY A 177 -9.37 -3.29 5.00
N LEU A 178 -10.44 -2.48 5.02
CA LEU A 178 -11.79 -2.93 4.72
C LEU A 178 -11.89 -3.51 3.31
N ILE A 179 -11.45 -2.75 2.30
CA ILE A 179 -11.50 -3.25 0.90
C ILE A 179 -10.56 -4.43 0.66
N SER A 180 -9.44 -4.50 1.39
CA SER A 180 -8.53 -5.66 1.31
C SER A 180 -9.19 -6.92 1.86
N THR A 181 -9.86 -6.83 3.02
CA THR A 181 -10.64 -7.93 3.58
C THR A 181 -11.78 -8.34 2.65
N TYR A 182 -12.51 -7.35 2.13
CA TYR A 182 -13.61 -7.57 1.20
C TYR A 182 -13.13 -8.30 -0.07
N ALA A 183 -12.04 -7.84 -0.69
CA ALA A 183 -11.48 -8.47 -1.88
C ALA A 183 -10.99 -9.90 -1.63
N ALA A 184 -10.31 -10.14 -0.51
CA ALA A 184 -9.83 -11.49 -0.15
C ALA A 184 -10.99 -12.44 0.17
N HIS A 185 -12.04 -11.96 0.84
CA HIS A 185 -13.23 -12.76 1.14
C HIS A 185 -14.01 -13.15 -0.14
N GLN A 186 -14.19 -12.20 -1.05
CA GLN A 186 -14.93 -12.43 -2.29
C GLN A 186 -14.14 -13.24 -3.33
N HIS A 187 -12.80 -13.17 -3.28
CA HIS A 187 -11.91 -13.76 -4.27
C HIS A 187 -10.74 -14.51 -3.62
N PRO A 188 -11.02 -15.53 -2.76
CA PRO A 188 -9.98 -16.33 -2.12
C PRO A 188 -9.15 -17.14 -3.13
N GLU A 189 -9.69 -17.38 -4.33
CA GLU A 189 -8.99 -18.02 -5.45
C GLU A 189 -7.89 -17.14 -6.05
N VAL A 190 -7.84 -15.86 -5.67
CA VAL A 190 -6.80 -14.91 -6.10
C VAL A 190 -5.98 -14.43 -4.91
N PHE A 191 -6.64 -14.00 -3.85
CA PHE A 191 -6.00 -13.43 -2.65
C PHE A 191 -6.15 -14.42 -1.49
N GLY A 192 -5.22 -15.36 -1.38
CA GLY A 192 -5.20 -16.31 -0.26
C GLY A 192 -4.66 -15.71 1.03
N LEU A 193 -4.05 -14.52 0.97
CA LEU A 193 -3.49 -13.81 2.11
C LEU A 193 -4.05 -12.38 2.20
N CYS A 194 -4.41 -11.96 3.42
CA CYS A 194 -4.89 -10.61 3.69
C CYS A 194 -4.21 -10.03 4.94
N ALA A 195 -3.73 -8.79 4.84
CA ALA A 195 -3.21 -8.03 5.97
C ALA A 195 -4.03 -6.74 6.16
N ALA A 196 -5.03 -6.79 7.02
CA ALA A 196 -5.89 -5.65 7.33
C ALA A 196 -5.39 -4.92 8.58
N GLN A 197 -4.86 -3.72 8.41
CA GLN A 197 -4.33 -2.89 9.50
C GLN A 197 -5.41 -1.93 9.99
N SER A 198 -5.85 -2.10 11.25
CA SER A 198 -6.94 -1.29 11.86
C SER A 198 -8.09 -1.04 10.88
N PRO A 199 -8.70 -2.09 10.31
CA PRO A 199 -9.67 -1.96 9.24
C PRO A 199 -10.95 -1.26 9.73
N ALA A 200 -11.56 -0.47 8.84
CA ALA A 200 -12.77 0.30 9.15
C ALA A 200 -14.04 -0.57 9.08
N TYR A 201 -14.12 -1.65 9.86
CA TYR A 201 -15.28 -2.57 9.87
C TYR A 201 -16.57 -1.93 10.41
N TRP A 202 -16.47 -0.78 11.04
CA TRP A 202 -17.61 0.06 11.46
C TRP A 202 -18.25 0.83 10.30
N TRP A 203 -17.67 0.79 9.11
CA TRP A 203 -18.15 1.55 7.96
C TRP A 203 -19.49 1.00 7.47
N LYS A 204 -20.57 1.80 7.56
CA LYS A 204 -21.94 1.45 7.14
C LYS A 204 -22.43 0.11 7.72
N ASP A 205 -22.11 -0.14 8.99
CA ASP A 205 -22.49 -1.38 9.69
C ASP A 205 -21.97 -2.64 8.99
N ALA A 206 -20.78 -2.56 8.39
CA ALA A 206 -20.10 -3.64 7.66
C ALA A 206 -19.68 -4.80 8.57
#